data_f31a3d5367c7cde95f50a521482a7e39
#
_entry.id   f31a3d5367c7cde95f50a521482a7e39
#
_cell.length_a   1.000
_cell.length_b   1.000
_cell.length_c   1.000
_cell.angle_alpha   90.00
_cell.angle_beta   90.00
_cell.angle_gamma   90.00
#
_symmetry.space_group_name_H-M   'P 1'
#
loop_
_entity.id
_entity.type
_entity.pdbx_description
1 polymer ?
#
loop_
_entity_poly.entity_id
_entity_poly.type
_entity_poly.pdbx_seq_one_letter_code
_entity_poly.pdbx_strand_id
1 'polypeptide(L)'
;AQAHEVRDKLAKAHPELSAEGAIAITVITTTGDKILDRALSEIGGKGLFTKEIDDALMGGEIDLAVHSMKDVPTVLPDGMILPTILPREDVRDAFISLKYKSFAEMPAGSVIGSASLRRQAMILNKYPDLKVVTFRGNVQTRLRKLGEEQVDATLLAMAGLNRLGQPEIATAPIAEDDMLPAVAQGAIGITLSLIHI
;
A
#
# COMPACT_ATOMS: atom_id res chain seq x y z
N ALA A 1 -6.76 -4.17 -7.86
CA ALA A 1 -5.64 -4.99 -8.38
C ALA A 1 -5.40 -6.23 -7.51
N GLN A 2 -5.05 -6.11 -6.21
CA GLN A 2 -4.70 -7.26 -5.35
C GLN A 2 -5.83 -8.31 -5.25
N ALA A 3 -7.07 -7.89 -4.98
CA ALA A 3 -8.21 -8.81 -4.93
C ALA A 3 -8.47 -9.51 -6.28
N HIS A 4 -8.25 -8.81 -7.40
CA HIS A 4 -8.34 -9.43 -8.73
C HIS A 4 -7.24 -10.47 -8.95
N GLU A 5 -6.00 -10.19 -8.50
CA GLU A 5 -4.90 -11.16 -8.58
C GLU A 5 -5.23 -12.44 -7.80
N VAL A 6 -5.81 -12.31 -6.59
CA VAL A 6 -6.25 -13.46 -5.79
C VAL A 6 -7.38 -14.20 -6.47
N ARG A 7 -8.42 -13.51 -6.94
CA ARG A 7 -9.53 -14.11 -7.70
C ARG A 7 -9.03 -14.93 -8.89
N ASP A 8 -8.14 -14.35 -9.69
CA ASP A 8 -7.65 -14.99 -10.92
C ASP A 8 -6.80 -16.23 -10.59
N LYS A 9 -6.04 -16.20 -9.48
CA LYS A 9 -5.30 -17.38 -8.98
C LYS A 9 -6.24 -18.47 -8.46
N LEU A 10 -7.30 -18.12 -7.74
CA LEU A 10 -8.31 -19.06 -7.24
C LEU A 10 -9.04 -19.72 -8.42
N ALA A 11 -9.54 -18.94 -9.38
CA ALA A 11 -10.20 -19.46 -10.57
C ALA A 11 -9.30 -20.38 -11.41
N LYS A 12 -7.99 -20.09 -11.46
CA LYS A 12 -7.02 -20.97 -12.15
C LYS A 12 -6.78 -22.28 -11.40
N ALA A 13 -6.74 -22.25 -10.07
CA ALA A 13 -6.50 -23.43 -9.24
C ALA A 13 -7.77 -24.31 -9.09
N HIS A 14 -8.94 -23.68 -9.17
CA HIS A 14 -10.25 -24.26 -8.93
C HIS A 14 -11.17 -23.95 -10.12
N PRO A 15 -11.23 -24.83 -11.14
CA PRO A 15 -12.03 -24.58 -12.35
C PRO A 15 -13.51 -24.32 -12.09
N GLU A 16 -14.07 -24.88 -11.01
CA GLU A 16 -15.44 -24.64 -10.56
C GLU A 16 -15.71 -23.17 -10.18
N LEU A 17 -14.64 -22.42 -9.81
CA LEU A 17 -14.71 -21.00 -9.51
C LEU A 17 -14.47 -20.08 -10.74
N SER A 18 -14.31 -20.65 -11.92
CA SER A 18 -14.07 -19.90 -13.15
C SER A 18 -15.36 -19.35 -13.78
N ALA A 19 -16.54 -19.81 -13.34
CA ALA A 19 -17.81 -19.31 -13.83
C ALA A 19 -17.99 -17.82 -13.50
N GLU A 20 -18.64 -17.09 -14.38
CA GLU A 20 -18.97 -15.67 -14.13
C GLU A 20 -19.81 -15.54 -12.85
N GLY A 21 -19.38 -14.65 -11.96
CA GLY A 21 -20.05 -14.44 -10.68
C GLY A 21 -19.69 -15.44 -9.57
N ALA A 22 -18.92 -16.51 -9.84
CA ALA A 22 -18.51 -17.47 -8.82
C ALA A 22 -17.66 -16.84 -7.69
N ILE A 23 -16.87 -15.80 -8.01
CA ILE A 23 -16.11 -15.02 -7.04
C ILE A 23 -16.51 -13.56 -7.20
N ALA A 24 -17.25 -13.03 -6.23
CA ALA A 24 -17.59 -11.61 -6.15
C ALA A 24 -16.47 -10.84 -5.42
N ILE A 25 -16.17 -9.63 -5.87
CA ILE A 25 -15.24 -8.72 -5.18
C ILE A 25 -16.05 -7.59 -4.54
N THR A 26 -16.08 -7.57 -3.21
CA THR A 26 -16.67 -6.49 -2.42
C THR A 26 -15.61 -5.45 -2.07
N VAL A 27 -15.85 -4.20 -2.47
CA VAL A 27 -14.95 -3.09 -2.15
C VAL A 27 -15.40 -2.42 -0.86
N ILE A 28 -14.58 -2.50 0.18
CA ILE A 28 -14.85 -1.90 1.48
C ILE A 28 -13.95 -0.68 1.65
N THR A 29 -14.55 0.48 1.95
CA THR A 29 -13.81 1.72 2.21
C THR A 29 -13.50 1.82 3.69
N THR A 30 -12.23 1.85 4.04
CA THR A 30 -11.78 1.89 5.43
C THR A 30 -11.70 3.32 5.98
N THR A 31 -11.64 3.45 7.30
CA THR A 31 -11.41 4.74 7.99
C THR A 31 -10.11 5.37 7.52
N GLY A 32 -9.05 4.57 7.30
CA GLY A 32 -7.77 5.05 6.77
C GLY A 32 -7.87 5.64 5.37
N ASP A 33 -8.80 5.16 4.54
CA ASP A 33 -9.05 5.69 3.19
C ASP A 33 -9.84 7.01 3.22
N LYS A 34 -10.72 7.17 4.19
CA LYS A 34 -11.61 8.36 4.31
C LYS A 34 -10.86 9.59 4.83
N ILE A 35 -9.92 9.42 5.75
CA ILE A 35 -9.20 10.53 6.38
C ILE A 35 -7.96 10.86 5.56
N LEU A 36 -7.98 11.96 4.83
CA LEU A 36 -6.89 12.39 3.94
C LEU A 36 -6.19 13.68 4.37
N ASP A 37 -6.71 14.37 5.38
CA ASP A 37 -6.35 15.74 5.79
C ASP A 37 -5.25 15.81 6.86
N ARG A 38 -4.92 14.69 7.52
CA ARG A 38 -3.96 14.65 8.63
C ARG A 38 -3.05 13.41 8.57
N ALA A 39 -1.96 13.43 9.35
CA ALA A 39 -1.03 12.30 9.44
C ALA A 39 -1.68 11.09 10.12
N LEU A 40 -1.31 9.87 9.70
CA LEU A 40 -1.82 8.62 10.32
C LEU A 40 -1.46 8.51 11.80
N SER A 41 -0.31 9.07 12.20
CA SER A 41 0.14 9.13 13.60
C SER A 41 -0.77 9.96 14.51
N GLU A 42 -1.50 10.93 13.96
CA GLU A 42 -2.41 11.80 14.71
C GLU A 42 -3.81 11.18 14.89
N ILE A 43 -4.16 10.23 14.01
CA ILE A 43 -5.48 9.59 14.06
C ILE A 43 -5.52 8.57 15.18
N GLY A 44 -4.37 7.92 15.47
CA GLY A 44 -4.26 6.87 16.49
C GLY A 44 -5.12 5.65 16.16
N GLY A 45 -4.80 4.51 16.76
CA GLY A 45 -5.60 3.30 16.65
C GLY A 45 -4.97 2.23 15.74
N LYS A 46 -5.15 0.98 16.17
CA LYS A 46 -4.82 -0.21 15.39
C LYS A 46 -5.94 -0.44 14.36
N GLY A 47 -5.58 -0.98 13.20
CA GLY A 47 -6.58 -1.43 12.23
C GLY A 47 -7.21 -0.33 11.39
N LEU A 48 -6.59 0.84 11.22
CA LEU A 48 -7.13 1.94 10.39
C LEU A 48 -7.48 1.52 8.95
N PHE A 49 -6.81 0.50 8.42
CA PHE A 49 -7.02 -0.03 7.08
C PHE A 49 -7.62 -1.43 7.07
N THR A 50 -7.94 -2.00 8.24
CA THR A 50 -8.45 -3.38 8.31
C THR A 50 -9.75 -3.50 9.07
N LYS A 51 -10.07 -2.60 10.01
CA LYS A 51 -11.20 -2.75 10.93
C LYS A 51 -12.53 -3.05 10.22
N GLU A 52 -12.91 -2.26 9.23
CA GLU A 52 -14.18 -2.43 8.50
C GLU A 52 -14.18 -3.73 7.68
N ILE A 53 -12.99 -4.15 7.20
CA ILE A 53 -12.83 -5.42 6.48
C ILE A 53 -12.92 -6.58 7.46
N ASP A 54 -12.28 -6.46 8.63
CA ASP A 54 -12.30 -7.46 9.70
C ASP A 54 -13.73 -7.64 10.23
N ASP A 55 -14.47 -6.54 10.43
CA ASP A 55 -15.88 -6.56 10.85
C ASP A 55 -16.76 -7.30 9.81
N ALA A 56 -16.58 -7.01 8.51
CA ALA A 56 -17.32 -7.68 7.44
C ALA A 56 -16.97 -9.18 7.34
N LEU A 57 -15.70 -9.54 7.54
CA LEU A 57 -15.26 -10.94 7.52
C LEU A 57 -15.82 -11.71 8.73
N MET A 58 -15.78 -11.12 9.92
CA MET A 58 -16.34 -11.71 11.15
C MET A 58 -17.86 -11.77 11.14
N GLY A 59 -18.50 -10.83 10.43
CA GLY A 59 -19.96 -10.80 10.24
C GLY A 59 -20.46 -11.76 9.16
N GLY A 60 -19.57 -12.43 8.41
CA GLY A 60 -19.96 -13.33 7.32
C GLY A 60 -20.48 -12.61 6.07
N GLU A 61 -20.18 -11.31 5.92
CA GLU A 61 -20.53 -10.55 4.72
C GLU A 61 -19.57 -10.85 3.57
N ILE A 62 -18.35 -11.27 3.89
CA ILE A 62 -17.32 -11.73 2.95
C ILE A 62 -16.69 -13.03 3.49
N ASP A 63 -16.24 -13.91 2.58
CA ASP A 63 -15.66 -15.21 2.91
C ASP A 63 -14.14 -15.13 3.18
N LEU A 64 -13.46 -14.19 2.54
CA LEU A 64 -12.03 -13.94 2.71
C LEU A 64 -11.69 -12.46 2.48
N ALA A 65 -10.62 -12.00 3.09
CA ALA A 65 -10.13 -10.66 2.87
C ALA A 65 -8.69 -10.64 2.33
N VAL A 66 -8.43 -9.73 1.37
CA VAL A 66 -7.15 -9.58 0.70
C VAL A 66 -6.49 -8.28 1.14
N HIS A 67 -5.27 -8.39 1.69
CA HIS A 67 -4.56 -7.27 2.28
C HIS A 67 -3.16 -7.06 1.69
N SER A 68 -2.74 -5.80 1.62
CA SER A 68 -1.31 -5.50 1.66
C SER A 68 -0.78 -5.84 3.05
N MET A 69 0.15 -6.78 3.15
CA MET A 69 0.64 -7.27 4.44
C MET A 69 1.23 -6.18 5.35
N LYS A 70 1.78 -5.12 4.78
CA LYS A 70 2.31 -3.98 5.54
C LYS A 70 1.24 -3.20 6.31
N ASP A 71 -0.04 -3.38 5.96
CA ASP A 71 -1.18 -2.68 6.58
C ASP A 71 -1.90 -3.57 7.60
N VAL A 72 -1.58 -4.87 7.63
CA VAL A 72 -2.13 -5.85 8.58
C VAL A 72 -1.47 -5.70 9.95
N PRO A 73 -2.23 -5.62 11.05
CA PRO A 73 -1.66 -5.57 12.40
C PRO A 73 -0.88 -6.85 12.73
N THR A 74 0.17 -6.72 13.54
CA THR A 74 1.01 -7.84 13.98
C THR A 74 0.22 -8.91 14.76
N VAL A 75 -0.81 -8.48 15.49
CA VAL A 75 -1.73 -9.35 16.20
C VAL A 75 -3.11 -9.18 15.55
N LEU A 76 -3.61 -10.26 14.99
CA LEU A 76 -4.95 -10.29 14.41
C LEU A 76 -6.03 -10.26 15.51
N PRO A 77 -7.24 -9.80 15.20
CA PRO A 77 -8.41 -9.98 16.07
C PRO A 77 -8.63 -11.45 16.39
N ASP A 78 -9.17 -11.73 17.59
CA ASP A 78 -9.58 -13.08 17.98
C ASP A 78 -10.59 -13.65 16.98
N GLY A 79 -10.42 -14.91 16.61
CA GLY A 79 -11.28 -15.58 15.63
C GLY A 79 -10.86 -15.37 14.18
N MET A 80 -9.76 -14.68 13.92
CA MET A 80 -9.19 -14.51 12.58
C MET A 80 -7.84 -15.22 12.43
N ILE A 81 -7.57 -15.70 11.23
CA ILE A 81 -6.30 -16.30 10.85
C ILE A 81 -5.79 -15.71 9.54
N LEU A 82 -4.48 -15.79 9.33
CA LEU A 82 -3.81 -15.41 8.08
C LEU A 82 -3.03 -16.64 7.56
N PRO A 83 -3.74 -17.58 6.91
CA PRO A 83 -3.15 -18.86 6.51
C PRO A 83 -2.29 -18.77 5.24
N THR A 84 -2.45 -17.69 4.46
CA THR A 84 -1.85 -17.60 3.13
C THR A 84 -1.20 -16.25 2.89
N ILE A 85 0.05 -16.30 2.42
CA ILE A 85 0.78 -15.14 1.89
C ILE A 85 1.22 -15.50 0.47
N LEU A 86 0.90 -14.66 -0.51
CA LEU A 86 1.33 -14.84 -1.89
C LEU A 86 2.83 -14.55 -2.06
N PRO A 87 3.46 -15.03 -3.16
CA PRO A 87 4.84 -14.67 -3.49
C PRO A 87 5.02 -13.15 -3.45
N ARG A 88 6.12 -12.74 -2.80
CA ARG A 88 6.42 -11.34 -2.54
C ARG A 88 6.83 -10.64 -3.82
N GLU A 89 6.20 -9.52 -4.14
CA GLU A 89 6.56 -8.63 -5.23
C GLU A 89 7.73 -7.72 -4.81
N ASP A 90 8.26 -6.90 -5.73
CA ASP A 90 9.35 -5.96 -5.50
C ASP A 90 9.13 -5.15 -4.22
N VAL A 91 10.06 -5.28 -3.29
CA VAL A 91 9.96 -4.70 -1.95
C VAL A 91 10.32 -3.23 -1.90
N ARG A 92 11.00 -2.71 -2.95
CA ARG A 92 11.60 -1.38 -2.99
C ARG A 92 10.55 -0.27 -2.99
N ASP A 93 10.96 0.89 -2.54
CA ASP A 93 10.26 2.13 -2.78
C ASP A 93 10.64 2.69 -4.16
N ALA A 94 9.70 3.35 -4.82
CA ALA A 94 9.92 4.09 -6.07
C ALA A 94 10.08 5.57 -5.75
N PHE A 95 11.15 6.19 -6.24
CA PHE A 95 11.28 7.63 -6.34
C PHE A 95 10.53 8.10 -7.59
N ILE A 96 9.69 9.11 -7.46
CA ILE A 96 8.89 9.67 -8.55
C ILE A 96 9.01 11.18 -8.53
N SER A 97 9.57 11.74 -9.60
CA SER A 97 9.68 13.18 -9.82
C SER A 97 9.61 13.49 -11.32
N LEU A 98 9.03 14.62 -11.66
CA LEU A 98 9.03 15.16 -13.03
C LEU A 98 10.27 16.00 -13.34
N LYS A 99 11.04 16.36 -12.29
CA LYS A 99 12.14 17.33 -12.38
C LYS A 99 13.52 16.70 -12.11
N TYR A 100 13.59 15.71 -11.21
CA TYR A 100 14.85 15.17 -10.70
C TYR A 100 14.91 13.64 -10.86
N LYS A 101 16.10 13.08 -11.06
CA LYS A 101 16.30 11.64 -11.22
C LYS A 101 16.53 10.92 -9.91
N SER A 102 16.94 11.64 -8.86
CA SER A 102 17.24 11.10 -7.54
C SER A 102 17.12 12.18 -6.45
N PHE A 103 17.13 11.77 -5.18
CA PHE A 103 17.20 12.71 -4.06
C PHE A 103 18.47 13.58 -4.09
N ALA A 104 19.58 13.02 -4.54
CA ALA A 104 20.87 13.73 -4.58
C ALA A 104 20.87 14.90 -5.57
N GLU A 105 20.01 14.89 -6.57
CA GLU A 105 19.87 15.98 -7.55
C GLU A 105 18.93 17.09 -7.08
N MET A 106 18.20 16.86 -5.97
CA MET A 106 17.21 17.84 -5.47
C MET A 106 17.92 18.99 -4.74
N PRO A 107 17.65 20.25 -5.10
CA PRO A 107 18.18 21.40 -4.38
C PRO A 107 17.70 21.45 -2.93
N ALA A 108 18.49 22.12 -2.07
CA ALA A 108 18.08 22.42 -0.70
C ALA A 108 16.70 23.12 -0.67
N GLY A 109 15.85 22.71 0.25
CA GLY A 109 14.48 23.22 0.39
C GLY A 109 13.44 22.59 -0.52
N SER A 110 13.82 21.69 -1.46
CA SER A 110 12.86 20.93 -2.29
C SER A 110 11.90 20.11 -1.42
N VAL A 111 10.67 19.97 -1.90
CA VAL A 111 9.56 19.40 -1.15
C VAL A 111 9.26 17.98 -1.63
N ILE A 112 9.26 17.03 -0.70
CA ILE A 112 8.89 15.63 -0.94
C ILE A 112 7.56 15.33 -0.29
N GLY A 113 6.64 14.74 -1.04
CA GLY A 113 5.34 14.32 -0.55
C GLY A 113 5.35 12.90 0.00
N SER A 114 5.16 12.73 1.33
CA SER A 114 5.02 11.42 1.96
C SER A 114 4.22 11.49 3.25
N ALA A 115 3.32 10.53 3.50
CA ALA A 115 2.65 10.33 4.77
C ALA A 115 3.28 9.22 5.62
N SER A 116 4.37 8.61 5.15
CA SER A 116 5.07 7.53 5.85
C SER A 116 6.17 8.12 6.74
N LEU A 117 6.06 7.91 8.06
CA LEU A 117 7.08 8.32 9.03
C LEU A 117 8.43 7.62 8.75
N ARG A 118 8.42 6.35 8.34
CA ARG A 118 9.62 5.63 7.92
C ARG A 118 10.36 6.37 6.81
N ARG A 119 9.64 6.66 5.71
CA ARG A 119 10.22 7.37 4.56
C ARG A 119 10.73 8.76 4.97
N GLN A 120 9.93 9.50 5.72
CA GLN A 120 10.32 10.83 6.21
C GLN A 120 11.60 10.77 7.02
N ALA A 121 11.70 9.88 8.02
CA ALA A 121 12.87 9.74 8.86
C ALA A 121 14.12 9.39 8.06
N MET A 122 14.01 8.45 7.12
CA MET A 122 15.15 8.01 6.28
C MET A 122 15.60 9.10 5.31
N ILE A 123 14.66 9.83 4.70
CA ILE A 123 14.98 10.95 3.80
C ILE A 123 15.70 12.04 4.58
N LEU A 124 15.13 12.52 5.68
CA LEU A 124 15.68 13.63 6.44
C LEU A 124 17.01 13.27 7.14
N ASN A 125 17.22 12.00 7.49
CA ASN A 125 18.52 11.55 7.99
C ASN A 125 19.64 11.65 6.95
N LYS A 126 19.34 11.35 5.68
CA LYS A 126 20.34 11.35 4.60
C LYS A 126 20.43 12.69 3.86
N TYR A 127 19.31 13.40 3.79
CA TYR A 127 19.14 14.68 3.07
C TYR A 127 18.44 15.71 3.95
N PRO A 128 19.12 16.25 4.99
CA PRO A 128 18.51 17.12 5.99
C PRO A 128 18.02 18.47 5.43
N ASP A 129 18.51 18.88 4.28
CA ASP A 129 18.14 20.14 3.62
C ASP A 129 16.82 20.00 2.82
N LEU A 130 16.28 18.80 2.65
CA LEU A 130 15.00 18.58 1.98
C LEU A 130 13.82 18.76 2.98
N LYS A 131 12.65 19.04 2.45
CA LYS A 131 11.41 19.15 3.23
C LYS A 131 10.50 17.97 2.93
N VAL A 132 9.92 17.35 3.95
CA VAL A 132 8.91 16.31 3.76
C VAL A 132 7.57 16.81 4.30
N VAL A 133 6.56 16.76 3.44
CA VAL A 133 5.18 17.18 3.78
C VAL A 133 4.22 15.99 3.71
N THR A 134 3.15 16.05 4.52
CA THR A 134 2.09 15.03 4.47
C THR A 134 1.44 15.01 3.10
N PHE A 135 1.49 13.84 2.45
CA PHE A 135 0.99 13.68 1.08
C PHE A 135 0.21 12.36 0.98
N ARG A 136 -1.10 12.47 0.93
CA ARG A 136 -2.03 11.33 0.95
C ARG A 136 -2.88 11.25 -0.30
N GLY A 137 -3.48 10.09 -0.48
CA GLY A 137 -4.28 9.71 -1.63
C GLY A 137 -3.79 8.41 -2.24
N ASN A 138 -4.59 7.84 -3.13
CA ASN A 138 -4.19 6.69 -3.95
C ASN A 138 -3.12 7.11 -4.98
N VAL A 139 -2.62 6.14 -5.76
CA VAL A 139 -1.57 6.38 -6.77
C VAL A 139 -1.97 7.51 -7.70
N GLN A 140 -3.16 7.45 -8.30
CA GLN A 140 -3.62 8.44 -9.29
C GLN A 140 -3.73 9.86 -8.69
N THR A 141 -4.25 9.96 -7.46
CA THR A 141 -4.35 11.25 -6.76
C THR A 141 -2.97 11.86 -6.50
N ARG A 142 -1.99 11.04 -6.11
CA ARG A 142 -0.63 11.52 -5.84
C ARG A 142 0.07 11.95 -7.13
N LEU A 143 -0.09 11.20 -8.22
CA LEU A 143 0.48 11.57 -9.53
C LEU A 143 -0.13 12.87 -10.05
N ARG A 144 -1.45 13.06 -9.92
CA ARG A 144 -2.09 14.31 -10.28
C ARG A 144 -1.53 15.49 -9.47
N LYS A 145 -1.44 15.37 -8.15
CA LYS A 145 -0.87 16.41 -7.27
C LYS A 145 0.60 16.71 -7.58
N LEU A 146 1.39 15.70 -7.97
CA LEU A 146 2.76 15.87 -8.44
C LEU A 146 2.78 16.66 -9.76
N GLY A 147 1.89 16.35 -10.71
CA GLY A 147 1.73 17.09 -11.96
C GLY A 147 1.26 18.53 -11.76
N GLU A 148 0.51 18.79 -10.69
CA GLU A 148 0.11 20.16 -10.24
C GLU A 148 1.23 20.88 -9.45
N GLU A 149 2.42 20.31 -9.38
CA GLU A 149 3.60 20.87 -8.69
C GLU A 149 3.38 21.16 -7.19
N GLN A 150 2.45 20.46 -6.53
CA GLN A 150 2.26 20.60 -5.08
C GLN A 150 3.48 20.08 -4.29
N VAL A 151 4.27 19.20 -4.88
CA VAL A 151 5.54 18.68 -4.36
C VAL A 151 6.50 18.45 -5.54
N ASP A 152 7.81 18.42 -5.27
CA ASP A 152 8.85 18.19 -6.28
C ASP A 152 9.07 16.69 -6.54
N ALA A 153 8.82 15.85 -5.54
CA ALA A 153 8.89 14.40 -5.64
C ALA A 153 7.91 13.71 -4.69
N THR A 154 7.59 12.46 -4.98
CA THR A 154 6.85 11.57 -4.07
C THR A 154 7.40 10.16 -4.12
N LEU A 155 6.94 9.28 -3.22
CA LEU A 155 7.34 7.88 -3.16
C LEU A 155 6.11 6.97 -3.17
N LEU A 156 6.22 5.93 -3.98
CA LEU A 156 5.27 4.81 -3.98
C LEU A 156 6.03 3.49 -3.75
N ALA A 157 5.33 2.40 -3.47
CA ALA A 157 5.94 1.08 -3.46
C ALA A 157 5.98 0.54 -4.90
N MET A 158 7.12 0.00 -5.34
CA MET A 158 7.28 -0.64 -6.66
C MET A 158 6.21 -1.72 -6.88
N ALA A 159 5.94 -2.54 -5.87
CA ALA A 159 4.87 -3.55 -5.92
C ALA A 159 3.50 -2.99 -6.31
N GLY A 160 3.18 -1.78 -5.89
CA GLY A 160 1.93 -1.10 -6.25
C GLY A 160 1.91 -0.73 -7.74
N LEU A 161 3.00 -0.20 -8.26
CA LEU A 161 3.14 0.18 -9.66
C LEU A 161 3.12 -1.06 -10.57
N ASN A 162 3.87 -2.10 -10.20
CA ASN A 162 3.92 -3.36 -10.94
C ASN A 162 2.53 -4.00 -11.07
N ARG A 163 1.76 -4.04 -9.97
CA ARG A 163 0.39 -4.59 -9.97
C ARG A 163 -0.62 -3.74 -10.73
N LEU A 164 -0.33 -2.48 -10.94
CA LEU A 164 -1.13 -1.61 -11.82
C LEU A 164 -0.70 -1.69 -13.28
N GLY A 165 0.39 -2.43 -13.58
CA GLY A 165 0.98 -2.50 -14.91
C GLY A 165 1.64 -1.18 -15.35
N GLN A 166 2.11 -0.39 -14.40
CA GLN A 166 2.66 0.96 -14.62
C GLN A 166 4.02 1.16 -13.93
N PRO A 167 4.98 0.21 -14.03
CA PRO A 167 6.30 0.35 -13.40
C PRO A 167 7.10 1.55 -13.93
N GLU A 168 6.82 1.99 -15.16
CA GLU A 168 7.44 3.13 -15.83
C GLU A 168 7.16 4.48 -15.16
N ILE A 169 6.16 4.57 -14.29
CA ILE A 169 5.88 5.77 -13.48
C ILE A 169 7.04 6.05 -12.49
N ALA A 170 7.74 5.01 -12.06
CA ALA A 170 8.91 5.17 -11.22
C ALA A 170 10.02 5.85 -12.01
N THR A 171 10.48 7.03 -11.56
CA THR A 171 11.69 7.66 -12.09
C THR A 171 12.90 6.77 -11.82
N ALA A 172 12.98 6.22 -10.61
CA ALA A 172 13.95 5.20 -10.23
C ALA A 172 13.44 4.35 -9.06
N PRO A 173 13.68 3.03 -9.04
CA PRO A 173 13.57 2.26 -7.82
C PRO A 173 14.71 2.63 -6.87
N ILE A 174 14.40 2.77 -5.58
CA ILE A 174 15.37 3.10 -4.55
C ILE A 174 15.98 1.79 -4.04
N ALA A 175 17.31 1.68 -4.00
CA ALA A 175 18.00 0.51 -3.47
C ALA A 175 17.63 0.26 -2.00
N GLU A 176 17.57 -0.99 -1.59
CA GLU A 176 17.19 -1.37 -0.22
C GLU A 176 18.17 -0.84 0.82
N ASP A 177 19.47 -0.76 0.48
CA ASP A 177 20.51 -0.17 1.33
C ASP A 177 20.35 1.35 1.49
N ASP A 178 19.73 2.01 0.52
CA ASP A 178 19.44 3.45 0.57
C ASP A 178 18.16 3.76 1.32
N MET A 179 17.18 2.88 1.23
CA MET A 179 15.90 3.02 1.92
C MET A 179 15.30 1.65 2.24
N LEU A 180 15.41 1.21 3.49
CA LEU A 180 14.79 -0.03 3.95
C LEU A 180 13.28 0.00 3.69
N PRO A 181 12.75 -1.04 3.03
CA PRO A 181 11.30 -1.14 2.78
C PRO A 181 10.48 -1.20 4.07
N ALA A 182 9.19 -0.94 3.98
CA ALA A 182 8.29 -1.26 5.09
C ALA A 182 8.26 -2.78 5.33
N VAL A 183 8.08 -3.17 6.59
CA VAL A 183 7.88 -4.58 6.94
C VAL A 183 6.78 -5.17 6.06
N ALA A 184 7.06 -6.33 5.47
CA ALA A 184 6.15 -7.04 4.56
C ALA A 184 5.68 -6.25 3.32
N GLN A 185 6.33 -5.15 2.95
CA GLN A 185 6.04 -4.44 1.69
C GLN A 185 6.21 -5.39 0.49
N GLY A 186 5.26 -5.37 -0.43
CA GLY A 186 5.25 -6.26 -1.61
C GLY A 186 4.46 -7.55 -1.39
N ALA A 187 4.23 -7.98 -0.16
CA ALA A 187 3.45 -9.18 0.13
C ALA A 187 1.93 -8.90 0.16
N ILE A 188 1.15 -9.84 -0.35
CA ILE A 188 -0.31 -9.92 -0.21
C ILE A 188 -0.60 -11.04 0.76
N GLY A 189 -1.42 -10.77 1.77
CA GLY A 189 -1.96 -11.76 2.69
C GLY A 189 -3.45 -11.95 2.52
N ILE A 190 -3.91 -13.14 2.84
CA ILE A 190 -5.33 -13.50 2.83
C ILE A 190 -5.72 -13.86 4.25
N THR A 191 -6.70 -13.15 4.82
CA THR A 191 -7.28 -13.48 6.12
C THR A 191 -8.60 -14.19 5.96
N LEU A 192 -8.87 -15.09 6.89
CA LEU A 192 -10.11 -15.84 7.05
C LEU A 192 -10.63 -15.67 8.47
N SER A 193 -11.94 -15.76 8.66
CA SER A 193 -12.55 -15.94 9.97
C SER A 193 -12.72 -17.41 10.27
N LEU A 194 -12.53 -17.81 11.53
CA LEU A 194 -12.74 -19.18 12.00
C LEU A 194 -14.20 -19.62 11.89
N ILE A 195 -15.15 -18.72 11.64
CA ILE A 195 -16.54 -19.09 11.33
C ILE A 195 -16.68 -19.79 9.97
N HIS A 196 -15.67 -19.65 9.09
CA HIS A 196 -15.64 -20.24 7.75
C HIS A 196 -14.87 -21.57 7.68
N ILE A 197 -14.34 -22.06 8.80
CA ILE A 197 -13.48 -23.26 8.87
C ILE A 197 -14.15 -24.34 9.73
#